data_66b12b30965fb58b1dbec06dff0f8cb7
#
_entry.id   66b12b30965fb58b1dbec06dff0f8cb7
#
_cell.length_a   1.000
_cell.length_b   1.000
_cell.length_c   1.000
_cell.angle_alpha   90.00
_cell.angle_beta   90.00
_cell.angle_gamma   90.00
#
_symmetry.space_group_name_H-M   'P 1'
#
loop_
_entity.id
_entity.type
_entity.pdbx_description
1 polymer ?
#
loop_
_entity_poly.entity_id
_entity_poly.type
_entity_poly.pdbx_seq_one_letter_code
_entity_poly.pdbx_strand_id
1 'polypeptide(L)'
;MTGTAVSNEAGVATTRTVGDADMPTAGIVGSLREILSDLVRYRELLMELTRRDITIRYKQAVMGFGWAIFMPILIVLSGFLVRFAMSQMSGRPVGAEQLAGIALKGVAWSFFVGTVSFATTTLTSNSNLVSKVYFPREVLPLSALLAQTFDTTIGLTALVFVLPFLGVTLHPNLLWAPLLLALLFLITAAATLFLSCANLFFRDVKYIVQVLLTFGIFFTPVFYEPAMMGPIGSKLVLLNPIAPILEGLRMSVVENHNLITPLARTTAAGHSVIVWTPLGLLYSATVATLGLIASALIFHRSESAFAENV
;
A
#
# COMPACT_ATOMS: atom_id res chain seq x y z
N MET A 1 36.16 -57.38 -54.70
CA MET A 1 37.23 -57.01 -53.74
C MET A 1 36.70 -55.96 -52.81
N THR A 2 36.43 -56.36 -51.63
CA THR A 2 36.46 -55.71 -50.36
C THR A 2 36.07 -54.23 -50.32
N GLY A 3 34.81 -53.92 -49.93
CA GLY A 3 34.34 -52.65 -49.46
C GLY A 3 34.00 -52.78 -47.99
N THR A 4 34.68 -52.02 -47.18
CA THR A 4 34.51 -51.89 -45.72
C THR A 4 33.26 -51.08 -45.36
N ALA A 5 32.38 -51.70 -44.58
CA ALA A 5 31.28 -51.04 -43.97
C ALA A 5 31.73 -50.09 -42.82
N VAL A 6 31.41 -48.83 -42.94
CA VAL A 6 31.54 -47.86 -41.84
C VAL A 6 30.18 -47.75 -41.18
N SER A 7 30.11 -48.24 -39.93
CA SER A 7 28.99 -48.08 -39.05
C SER A 7 28.89 -46.62 -38.57
N ASN A 8 27.81 -45.95 -38.91
CA ASN A 8 27.50 -44.60 -38.50
C ASN A 8 26.57 -44.68 -37.25
N GLU A 9 27.13 -44.64 -36.05
CA GLU A 9 26.37 -44.42 -34.82
C GLU A 9 25.95 -42.96 -34.74
N ALA A 10 24.79 -42.67 -35.33
CA ALA A 10 24.14 -41.40 -35.13
C ALA A 10 23.52 -41.37 -33.74
N GLY A 11 24.19 -40.67 -32.80
CA GLY A 11 23.64 -40.30 -31.53
C GLY A 11 22.33 -39.54 -31.73
N VAL A 12 21.24 -40.13 -31.23
CA VAL A 12 19.94 -39.48 -31.17
C VAL A 12 20.06 -38.29 -30.20
N ALA A 13 20.32 -37.11 -30.77
CA ALA A 13 20.11 -35.88 -30.06
C ALA A 13 18.61 -35.76 -29.76
N THR A 14 18.23 -36.06 -28.55
CA THR A 14 16.90 -35.71 -28.02
C THR A 14 16.71 -34.20 -28.18
N THR A 15 16.08 -33.82 -29.25
CA THR A 15 15.50 -32.48 -29.40
C THR A 15 14.49 -32.30 -28.25
N ARG A 16 14.89 -31.60 -27.20
CA ARG A 16 13.95 -31.00 -26.23
C ARG A 16 13.03 -30.12 -27.07
N THR A 17 11.82 -30.59 -27.30
CA THR A 17 10.74 -29.79 -27.85
C THR A 17 10.53 -28.61 -26.91
N VAL A 18 10.79 -27.40 -27.42
CA VAL A 18 10.39 -26.13 -26.81
C VAL A 18 8.88 -26.07 -26.91
N GLY A 19 8.19 -26.77 -26.00
CA GLY A 19 6.75 -26.94 -26.09
C GLY A 19 6.04 -27.32 -24.77
N ASP A 20 6.81 -27.77 -23.79
CA ASP A 20 6.28 -27.87 -22.43
C ASP A 20 6.69 -26.59 -21.67
N ALA A 21 5.94 -25.52 -21.87
CA ALA A 21 5.83 -24.48 -20.87
C ALA A 21 5.27 -25.20 -19.64
N ASP A 22 6.15 -25.52 -18.68
CA ASP A 22 5.79 -25.99 -17.35
C ASP A 22 4.75 -24.99 -16.80
N MET A 23 3.47 -25.32 -17.01
CA MET A 23 2.43 -24.69 -16.22
C MET A 23 2.80 -25.00 -14.76
N PRO A 24 2.90 -23.98 -13.90
CA PRO A 24 3.28 -24.20 -12.53
C PRO A 24 2.20 -25.07 -11.87
N THR A 25 2.44 -26.39 -11.83
CA THR A 25 1.66 -27.37 -11.05
C THR A 25 1.98 -27.24 -9.57
N ALA A 26 2.82 -26.27 -9.21
CA ALA A 26 3.07 -25.92 -7.82
C ALA A 26 1.77 -25.42 -7.20
N GLY A 27 1.28 -26.10 -6.16
CA GLY A 27 0.15 -25.61 -5.38
C GLY A 27 0.43 -24.20 -4.82
N ILE A 28 -0.60 -23.52 -4.29
CA ILE A 28 -0.51 -22.14 -3.77
C ILE A 28 0.76 -21.90 -2.94
N VAL A 29 1.12 -22.84 -2.08
CA VAL A 29 2.31 -22.78 -1.21
C VAL A 29 3.61 -22.79 -2.03
N GLY A 30 3.65 -23.57 -3.11
CA GLY A 30 4.81 -23.64 -4.00
C GLY A 30 5.04 -22.29 -4.72
N SER A 31 3.99 -21.71 -5.30
CA SER A 31 4.07 -20.40 -5.96
C SER A 31 4.48 -19.29 -4.99
N LEU A 32 3.96 -19.27 -3.76
CA LEU A 32 4.37 -18.27 -2.76
C LEU A 32 5.84 -18.44 -2.35
N ARG A 33 6.32 -19.68 -2.22
CA ARG A 33 7.73 -19.94 -1.92
C ARG A 33 8.64 -19.48 -3.07
N GLU A 34 8.22 -19.68 -4.31
CA GLU A 34 8.93 -19.23 -5.50
C GLU A 34 9.03 -17.70 -5.53
N ILE A 35 7.90 -16.98 -5.39
CA ILE A 35 7.88 -15.52 -5.29
C ILE A 35 8.83 -15.01 -4.19
N LEU A 36 8.77 -15.59 -2.99
CA LEU A 36 9.65 -15.18 -1.89
C LEU A 36 11.12 -15.48 -2.18
N SER A 37 11.44 -16.64 -2.76
CA SER A 37 12.82 -16.99 -3.12
C SER A 37 13.37 -16.06 -4.18
N ASP A 38 12.56 -15.70 -5.17
CA ASP A 38 12.93 -14.78 -6.24
C ASP A 38 13.14 -13.36 -5.71
N LEU A 39 12.28 -12.87 -4.82
CA LEU A 39 12.48 -11.56 -4.17
C LEU A 39 13.79 -11.50 -3.38
N VAL A 40 14.14 -12.58 -2.66
CA VAL A 40 15.42 -12.66 -1.92
C VAL A 40 16.61 -12.72 -2.89
N ARG A 41 16.49 -13.50 -3.98
CA ARG A 41 17.53 -13.66 -5.00
C ARG A 41 17.78 -12.35 -5.75
N TYR A 42 16.74 -11.61 -6.11
CA TYR A 42 16.81 -10.35 -6.85
C TYR A 42 16.76 -9.10 -5.94
N ARG A 43 17.08 -9.25 -4.64
CA ARG A 43 17.05 -8.13 -3.68
C ARG A 43 17.93 -6.95 -4.08
N GLU A 44 19.08 -7.21 -4.70
CA GLU A 44 19.98 -6.15 -5.18
C GLU A 44 19.34 -5.35 -6.30
N LEU A 45 18.70 -6.01 -7.25
CA LEU A 45 17.92 -5.35 -8.30
C LEU A 45 16.75 -4.54 -7.72
N LEU A 46 16.03 -5.09 -6.75
CA LEU A 46 14.95 -4.39 -6.05
C LEU A 46 15.45 -3.10 -5.40
N MET A 47 16.59 -3.16 -4.71
CA MET A 47 17.19 -1.99 -4.05
C MET A 47 17.70 -0.95 -5.05
N GLU A 48 18.31 -1.37 -6.16
CA GLU A 48 18.77 -0.45 -7.22
C GLU A 48 17.58 0.23 -7.95
N LEU A 49 16.51 -0.50 -8.23
CA LEU A 49 15.30 0.09 -8.78
C LEU A 49 14.63 1.05 -7.79
N THR A 50 14.56 0.69 -6.51
CA THR A 50 14.06 1.57 -5.45
C THR A 50 14.89 2.86 -5.37
N ARG A 51 16.21 2.76 -5.39
CA ARG A 51 17.12 3.91 -5.37
C ARG A 51 16.95 4.78 -6.61
N ARG A 52 16.79 4.15 -7.77
CA ARG A 52 16.49 4.85 -9.03
C ARG A 52 15.18 5.63 -8.91
N ASP A 53 14.12 5.01 -8.41
CA ASP A 53 12.79 5.60 -8.30
C ASP A 53 12.80 6.78 -7.31
N ILE A 54 13.50 6.67 -6.18
CA ILE A 54 13.75 7.79 -5.26
C ILE A 54 14.52 8.90 -5.97
N THR A 55 15.62 8.56 -6.64
CA THR A 55 16.49 9.55 -7.30
C THR A 55 15.74 10.32 -8.38
N ILE A 56 14.93 9.64 -9.21
CA ILE A 56 14.13 10.28 -10.27
C ILE A 56 13.15 11.29 -9.69
N ARG A 57 12.50 10.99 -8.56
CA ARG A 57 11.55 11.91 -7.92
C ARG A 57 12.20 13.22 -7.46
N TYR A 58 13.42 13.16 -6.96
CA TYR A 58 14.09 14.30 -6.34
C TYR A 58 15.14 14.95 -7.22
N LYS A 59 15.60 14.26 -8.27
CA LYS A 59 16.55 14.82 -9.23
C LYS A 59 15.88 15.96 -10.01
N GLN A 60 16.50 17.14 -9.97
CA GLN A 60 16.00 18.38 -10.60
C GLN A 60 14.73 18.97 -9.94
N ALA A 61 14.29 18.46 -8.79
CA ALA A 61 13.19 19.09 -8.05
C ALA A 61 13.72 20.30 -7.25
N VAL A 62 13.05 21.44 -7.40
CA VAL A 62 13.43 22.70 -6.71
C VAL A 62 13.44 22.53 -5.19
N MET A 63 12.47 21.81 -4.63
CA MET A 63 12.38 21.54 -3.19
C MET A 63 13.08 20.26 -2.76
N GLY A 64 13.60 19.44 -3.69
CA GLY A 64 14.21 18.14 -3.36
C GLY A 64 13.33 17.29 -2.43
N PHE A 65 13.91 16.80 -1.34
CA PHE A 65 13.20 16.02 -0.30
C PHE A 65 12.09 16.81 0.45
N GLY A 66 12.06 18.12 0.32
CA GLY A 66 10.99 18.95 0.91
C GLY A 66 9.59 18.54 0.45
N TRP A 67 9.45 17.96 -0.74
CA TRP A 67 8.16 17.44 -1.22
C TRP A 67 7.60 16.31 -0.37
N ALA A 68 8.46 15.46 0.23
CA ALA A 68 8.03 14.38 1.12
C ALA A 68 7.36 14.91 2.40
N ILE A 69 7.70 16.12 2.82
CA ILE A 69 7.09 16.79 3.98
C ILE A 69 5.95 17.70 3.55
N PHE A 70 6.10 18.40 2.41
CA PHE A 70 5.13 19.40 1.96
C PHE A 70 3.76 18.80 1.61
N MET A 71 3.73 17.63 0.94
CA MET A 71 2.47 16.96 0.59
C MET A 71 1.64 16.55 1.81
N PRO A 72 2.19 15.88 2.84
CA PRO A 72 1.49 15.65 4.10
C PRO A 72 1.00 16.94 4.78
N ILE A 73 1.79 18.01 4.76
CA ILE A 73 1.39 19.32 5.33
C ILE A 73 0.14 19.85 4.62
N LEU A 74 0.07 19.77 3.30
CA LEU A 74 -1.13 20.20 2.55
C LEU A 74 -2.37 19.39 2.93
N ILE A 75 -2.24 18.08 3.17
CA ILE A 75 -3.35 17.23 3.64
C ILE A 75 -3.77 17.64 5.04
N VAL A 76 -2.83 17.89 5.94
CA VAL A 76 -3.12 18.38 7.29
C VAL A 76 -3.81 19.74 7.24
N LEU A 77 -3.32 20.65 6.39
CA LEU A 77 -3.91 21.99 6.23
C LEU A 77 -5.34 21.89 5.68
N SER A 78 -5.57 21.04 4.67
CA SER A 78 -6.93 20.83 4.14
C SER A 78 -7.88 20.25 5.19
N GLY A 79 -7.41 19.27 5.98
CA GLY A 79 -8.14 18.71 7.10
C GLY A 79 -8.42 19.72 8.20
N PHE A 80 -7.47 20.61 8.52
CA PHE A 80 -7.66 21.72 9.43
C PHE A 80 -8.76 22.66 8.94
N LEU A 81 -8.74 23.05 7.66
CA LEU A 81 -9.78 23.91 7.08
C LEU A 81 -11.18 23.29 7.17
N VAL A 82 -11.31 21.99 6.87
CA VAL A 82 -12.58 21.26 7.04
C VAL A 82 -13.03 21.29 8.50
N ARG A 83 -12.15 20.99 9.44
CA ARG A 83 -12.47 21.01 10.88
C ARG A 83 -12.78 22.39 11.39
N PHE A 84 -12.06 23.41 10.93
CA PHE A 84 -12.32 24.79 11.27
C PHE A 84 -13.72 25.23 10.80
N ALA A 85 -14.10 24.89 9.57
CA ALA A 85 -15.45 25.16 9.07
C ALA A 85 -16.54 24.47 9.92
N MET A 86 -16.32 23.19 10.28
CA MET A 86 -17.24 22.45 11.16
C MET A 86 -17.29 23.04 12.57
N SER A 87 -16.18 23.55 13.08
CA SER A 87 -16.09 24.21 14.37
C SER A 87 -16.93 25.48 14.43
N GLN A 88 -16.91 26.31 13.37
CA GLN A 88 -17.77 27.50 13.26
C GLN A 88 -19.27 27.14 13.28
N MET A 89 -19.64 26.03 12.65
CA MET A 89 -21.04 25.55 12.64
C MET A 89 -21.49 24.97 13.98
N SER A 90 -20.59 24.29 14.71
CA SER A 90 -20.90 23.60 15.96
C SER A 90 -20.62 24.41 17.23
N GLY A 91 -19.94 25.57 17.10
CA GLY A 91 -19.49 26.38 18.21
C GLY A 91 -18.41 25.75 19.12
N ARG A 92 -17.81 24.63 18.67
CA ARG A 92 -16.75 23.92 19.40
C ARG A 92 -15.39 24.20 18.77
N PRO A 93 -14.37 24.67 19.54
CA PRO A 93 -13.05 24.94 18.97
C PRO A 93 -12.37 23.65 18.50
N VAL A 94 -11.48 23.78 17.51
CA VAL A 94 -10.65 22.65 17.04
C VAL A 94 -9.60 22.36 18.11
N GLY A 95 -9.61 21.16 18.66
CA GLY A 95 -8.60 20.71 19.63
C GLY A 95 -7.29 20.29 18.98
N ALA A 96 -6.18 20.45 19.71
CA ALA A 96 -4.85 20.02 19.25
C ALA A 96 -4.81 18.49 18.95
N GLU A 97 -5.48 17.67 19.76
CA GLU A 97 -5.61 16.22 19.54
C GLU A 97 -6.27 15.88 18.19
N GLN A 98 -7.26 16.68 17.78
CA GLN A 98 -7.92 16.47 16.48
C GLN A 98 -6.96 16.75 15.33
N LEU A 99 -6.12 17.78 15.47
CA LEU A 99 -5.08 18.10 14.48
C LEU A 99 -4.00 17.01 14.42
N ALA A 100 -3.58 16.51 15.58
CA ALA A 100 -2.65 15.39 15.67
C ALA A 100 -3.20 14.13 14.96
N GLY A 101 -4.49 13.83 15.18
CA GLY A 101 -5.19 12.72 14.54
C GLY A 101 -5.27 12.87 13.01
N ILE A 102 -5.59 14.09 12.52
CA ILE A 102 -5.62 14.39 11.08
C ILE A 102 -4.22 14.25 10.47
N ALA A 103 -3.19 14.79 11.15
CA ALA A 103 -1.81 14.73 10.68
C ALA A 103 -1.35 13.27 10.54
N LEU A 104 -1.58 12.45 11.56
CA LEU A 104 -1.19 11.05 11.57
C LEU A 104 -1.91 10.23 10.47
N LYS A 105 -3.23 10.37 10.38
CA LYS A 105 -4.05 9.71 9.36
C LYS A 105 -3.72 10.23 7.96
N GLY A 106 -3.41 11.53 7.83
CA GLY A 106 -3.03 12.15 6.56
C GLY A 106 -1.71 11.61 6.01
N VAL A 107 -0.67 11.44 6.85
CA VAL A 107 0.60 10.83 6.45
C VAL A 107 0.38 9.37 6.03
N ALA A 108 -0.39 8.60 6.81
CA ALA A 108 -0.71 7.22 6.49
C ALA A 108 -1.51 7.08 5.17
N TRP A 109 -2.47 7.97 4.94
CA TRP A 109 -3.23 8.04 3.68
C TRP A 109 -2.34 8.43 2.49
N SER A 110 -1.42 9.39 2.68
CA SER A 110 -0.45 9.79 1.64
C SER A 110 0.42 8.63 1.19
N PHE A 111 0.82 7.76 2.12
CA PHE A 111 1.55 6.54 1.81
C PHE A 111 0.76 5.65 0.86
N PHE A 112 -0.49 5.35 1.19
CA PHE A 112 -1.35 4.51 0.36
C PHE A 112 -1.57 5.12 -1.03
N VAL A 113 -1.99 6.38 -1.09
CA VAL A 113 -2.26 7.09 -2.35
C VAL A 113 -1.01 7.21 -3.22
N GLY A 114 0.10 7.65 -2.64
CA GLY A 114 1.37 7.82 -3.35
C GLY A 114 1.89 6.51 -3.94
N THR A 115 1.86 5.43 -3.13
CA THR A 115 2.27 4.11 -3.59
C THR A 115 1.41 3.61 -4.74
N VAL A 116 0.09 3.54 -4.52
CA VAL A 116 -0.85 2.97 -5.49
C VAL A 116 -0.85 3.76 -6.79
N SER A 117 -0.84 5.09 -6.71
CA SER A 117 -0.80 5.98 -7.88
C SER A 117 0.44 5.73 -8.74
N PHE A 118 1.63 5.64 -8.11
CA PHE A 118 2.89 5.44 -8.82
C PHE A 118 3.03 4.00 -9.32
N ALA A 119 2.75 3.02 -8.47
CA ALA A 119 2.91 1.61 -8.78
C ALA A 119 1.97 1.10 -9.88
N THR A 120 0.77 1.64 -10.00
CA THR A 120 -0.19 1.26 -11.04
C THR A 120 0.40 1.38 -12.44
N THR A 121 1.29 2.33 -12.69
CA THR A 121 1.89 2.56 -14.01
C THR A 121 3.28 1.98 -14.18
N THR A 122 3.88 1.34 -13.16
CA THR A 122 5.29 0.90 -13.20
C THR A 122 5.59 -0.09 -14.31
N LEU A 123 4.71 -1.05 -14.59
CA LEU A 123 4.92 -2.04 -15.65
C LEU A 123 4.87 -1.37 -17.04
N THR A 124 3.88 -0.52 -17.28
CA THR A 124 3.70 0.15 -18.58
C THR A 124 4.76 1.22 -18.83
N SER A 125 5.23 1.94 -17.79
CA SER A 125 6.29 2.93 -17.93
C SER A 125 7.70 2.33 -18.06
N ASN A 126 7.90 1.07 -17.65
CA ASN A 126 9.15 0.33 -17.80
C ASN A 126 9.06 -0.78 -18.86
N SER A 127 8.27 -0.57 -19.91
CA SER A 127 8.01 -1.56 -20.98
C SER A 127 9.27 -2.19 -21.59
N ASN A 128 10.33 -1.40 -21.79
CA ASN A 128 11.62 -1.87 -22.28
C ASN A 128 12.30 -2.87 -21.33
N LEU A 129 12.14 -2.71 -20.03
CA LEU A 129 12.67 -3.66 -19.04
C LEU A 129 11.83 -4.94 -19.04
N VAL A 130 10.51 -4.80 -19.04
CA VAL A 130 9.56 -5.92 -19.01
C VAL A 130 9.70 -6.82 -20.22
N SER A 131 9.96 -6.26 -21.42
CA SER A 131 10.02 -6.99 -22.68
C SER A 131 11.42 -7.53 -23.05
N LYS A 132 12.50 -6.89 -22.56
CA LYS A 132 13.88 -7.20 -23.01
C LYS A 132 14.76 -7.87 -21.98
N VAL A 133 14.39 -7.84 -20.70
CA VAL A 133 15.22 -8.38 -19.61
C VAL A 133 14.43 -9.43 -18.84
N TYR A 134 15.06 -10.56 -18.54
CA TYR A 134 14.45 -11.61 -17.74
C TYR A 134 14.73 -11.37 -16.25
N PHE A 135 13.71 -11.05 -15.50
CA PHE A 135 13.72 -10.91 -14.04
C PHE A 135 12.27 -11.01 -13.51
N PRO A 136 12.06 -11.32 -12.22
CA PRO A 136 10.73 -11.34 -11.60
C PRO A 136 10.09 -9.94 -11.67
N ARG A 137 8.99 -9.81 -12.38
CA ARG A 137 8.38 -8.50 -12.69
C ARG A 137 7.70 -7.85 -11.49
N GLU A 138 7.46 -8.64 -10.42
CA GLU A 138 7.00 -8.16 -9.11
C GLU A 138 7.94 -7.11 -8.49
N VAL A 139 9.22 -7.17 -8.85
CA VAL A 139 10.23 -6.22 -8.38
C VAL A 139 9.89 -4.78 -8.76
N LEU A 140 9.25 -4.52 -9.91
CA LEU A 140 8.89 -3.18 -10.37
C LEU A 140 7.83 -2.49 -9.48
N PRO A 141 6.64 -3.09 -9.25
CA PRO A 141 5.67 -2.46 -8.34
C PRO A 141 6.15 -2.45 -6.88
N LEU A 142 6.97 -3.42 -6.45
CA LEU A 142 7.53 -3.43 -5.10
C LEU A 142 8.62 -2.37 -4.92
N SER A 143 9.41 -2.02 -5.94
CA SER A 143 10.36 -0.89 -5.87
C SER A 143 9.62 0.43 -5.62
N ALA A 144 8.47 0.63 -6.28
CA ALA A 144 7.63 1.80 -6.06
C ALA A 144 7.08 1.88 -4.62
N LEU A 145 6.67 0.74 -4.05
CA LEU A 145 6.23 0.63 -2.67
C LEU A 145 7.35 1.00 -1.69
N LEU A 146 8.56 0.46 -1.90
CA LEU A 146 9.72 0.77 -1.05
C LEU A 146 10.15 2.23 -1.19
N ALA A 147 10.13 2.80 -2.40
CA ALA A 147 10.43 4.21 -2.62
C ALA A 147 9.45 5.12 -1.86
N GLN A 148 8.14 4.80 -1.88
CA GLN A 148 7.15 5.54 -1.12
C GLN A 148 7.27 5.33 0.40
N THR A 149 7.71 4.13 0.84
CA THR A 149 8.02 3.87 2.25
C THR A 149 9.13 4.80 2.74
N PHE A 150 10.16 5.03 1.92
CA PHE A 150 11.22 6.00 2.23
C PHE A 150 10.66 7.41 2.42
N ASP A 151 9.84 7.90 1.49
CA ASP A 151 9.21 9.22 1.59
C ASP A 151 8.35 9.36 2.84
N THR A 152 7.55 8.30 3.13
CA THR A 152 6.67 8.26 4.30
C THR A 152 7.47 8.23 5.60
N THR A 153 8.63 7.56 5.62
CA THR A 153 9.52 7.55 6.78
C THR A 153 10.01 8.97 7.10
N ILE A 154 10.34 9.78 6.09
CA ILE A 154 10.68 11.19 6.28
C ILE A 154 9.49 11.95 6.88
N GLY A 155 8.30 11.78 6.32
CA GLY A 155 7.07 12.42 6.81
C GLY A 155 6.70 12.00 8.24
N LEU A 156 6.81 10.71 8.56
CA LEU A 156 6.59 10.19 9.93
C LEU A 156 7.63 10.72 10.92
N THR A 157 8.89 10.80 10.51
CA THR A 157 9.96 11.36 11.35
C THR A 157 9.65 12.82 11.68
N ALA A 158 9.29 13.64 10.69
CA ALA A 158 8.88 15.02 10.91
C ALA A 158 7.65 15.10 11.84
N LEU A 159 6.67 14.21 11.65
CA LEU A 159 5.47 14.15 12.46
C LEU A 159 5.77 13.82 13.93
N VAL A 160 6.68 12.86 14.20
CA VAL A 160 7.11 12.49 15.57
C VAL A 160 7.64 13.71 16.33
N PHE A 161 8.33 14.63 15.66
CA PHE A 161 8.79 15.88 16.29
C PHE A 161 7.65 16.89 16.53
N VAL A 162 6.58 16.85 15.72
CA VAL A 162 5.44 17.78 15.81
C VAL A 162 4.41 17.31 16.84
N LEU A 163 4.18 16.01 17.01
CA LEU A 163 3.15 15.45 17.88
C LEU A 163 3.22 15.93 19.34
N PRO A 164 4.39 16.05 19.99
CA PRO A 164 4.47 16.58 21.36
C PRO A 164 3.95 18.02 21.50
N PHE A 165 4.15 18.87 20.48
CA PHE A 165 3.61 20.24 20.46
C PHE A 165 2.08 20.28 20.33
N LEU A 166 1.49 19.19 19.83
CA LEU A 166 0.04 18.98 19.73
C LEU A 166 -0.54 18.26 20.97
N GLY A 167 0.26 18.11 22.05
CA GLY A 167 -0.18 17.52 23.30
C GLY A 167 -0.13 15.99 23.37
N VAL A 168 0.43 15.33 22.35
CA VAL A 168 0.60 13.87 22.35
C VAL A 168 1.78 13.50 23.24
N THR A 169 1.52 12.65 24.25
CA THR A 169 2.53 12.18 25.21
C THR A 169 3.02 10.78 24.86
N LEU A 170 4.23 10.44 25.31
CA LEU A 170 4.76 9.08 25.18
C LEU A 170 4.03 8.14 26.16
N HIS A 171 3.49 7.05 25.63
CA HIS A 171 2.75 6.05 26.39
C HIS A 171 2.87 4.65 25.76
N PRO A 172 2.61 3.56 26.52
CA PRO A 172 2.81 2.19 26.03
C PRO A 172 1.97 1.83 24.79
N ASN A 173 0.81 2.46 24.59
CA ASN A 173 -0.06 2.17 23.46
C ASN A 173 0.52 2.64 22.11
N LEU A 174 1.62 3.45 22.09
CA LEU A 174 2.37 3.72 20.86
C LEU A 174 2.94 2.45 20.23
N LEU A 175 3.12 1.37 20.99
CA LEU A 175 3.58 0.09 20.46
C LEU A 175 2.61 -0.54 19.44
N TRP A 176 1.38 -0.07 19.36
CA TRP A 176 0.45 -0.48 18.30
C TRP A 176 0.78 0.14 16.94
N ALA A 177 1.43 1.31 16.90
CA ALA A 177 1.71 2.02 15.66
C ALA A 177 2.54 1.20 14.66
N PRO A 178 3.65 0.53 15.03
CA PRO A 178 4.38 -0.34 14.10
C PRO A 178 3.53 -1.45 13.50
N LEU A 179 2.66 -2.09 14.30
CA LEU A 179 1.77 -3.14 13.81
C LEU A 179 0.77 -2.59 12.79
N LEU A 180 0.16 -1.44 13.08
CA LEU A 180 -0.79 -0.79 12.19
C LEU A 180 -0.14 -0.32 10.89
N LEU A 181 1.07 0.23 10.97
CA LEU A 181 1.86 0.60 9.79
C LEU A 181 2.26 -0.62 8.96
N ALA A 182 2.58 -1.75 9.61
CA ALA A 182 2.82 -3.01 8.90
C ALA A 182 1.55 -3.52 8.18
N LEU A 183 0.39 -3.44 8.80
CA LEU A 183 -0.89 -3.77 8.14
C LEU A 183 -1.20 -2.83 6.97
N LEU A 184 -0.93 -1.54 7.13
CA LEU A 184 -1.07 -0.56 6.05
C LEU A 184 -0.12 -0.88 4.89
N PHE A 185 1.11 -1.26 5.20
CA PHE A 185 2.09 -1.69 4.19
C PHE A 185 1.61 -2.93 3.44
N LEU A 186 1.09 -3.96 4.13
CA LEU A 186 0.60 -5.19 3.51
C LEU A 186 -0.60 -4.94 2.59
N ILE A 187 -1.59 -4.15 3.03
CA ILE A 187 -2.76 -3.85 2.19
C ILE A 187 -2.37 -2.99 0.99
N THR A 188 -1.40 -2.09 1.16
CA THR A 188 -0.87 -1.28 0.07
C THR A 188 -0.10 -2.15 -0.93
N ALA A 189 0.71 -3.10 -0.46
CA ALA A 189 1.41 -4.06 -1.31
C ALA A 189 0.42 -4.91 -2.13
N ALA A 190 -0.67 -5.37 -1.50
CA ALA A 190 -1.74 -6.09 -2.20
C ALA A 190 -2.35 -5.26 -3.33
N ALA A 191 -2.75 -4.03 -3.03
CA ALA A 191 -3.31 -3.11 -4.01
C ALA A 191 -2.31 -2.79 -5.15
N THR A 192 -1.04 -2.59 -4.81
CA THR A 192 0.06 -2.29 -5.72
C THR A 192 0.27 -3.41 -6.74
N LEU A 193 0.39 -4.66 -6.30
CA LEU A 193 0.55 -5.81 -7.19
C LEU A 193 -0.67 -6.00 -8.08
N PHE A 194 -1.87 -5.96 -7.50
CA PHE A 194 -3.10 -6.15 -8.25
C PHE A 194 -3.30 -5.07 -9.32
N LEU A 195 -3.19 -3.79 -8.95
CA LEU A 195 -3.49 -2.68 -9.84
C LEU A 195 -2.43 -2.46 -10.91
N SER A 196 -1.16 -2.74 -10.63
CA SER A 196 -0.11 -2.72 -11.65
C SER A 196 -0.32 -3.81 -12.71
N CYS A 197 -0.70 -5.02 -12.29
CA CYS A 197 -1.08 -6.10 -13.18
C CYS A 197 -2.32 -5.73 -14.01
N ALA A 198 -3.38 -5.26 -13.36
CA ALA A 198 -4.63 -4.87 -14.03
C ALA A 198 -4.40 -3.74 -15.05
N ASN A 199 -3.56 -2.75 -14.74
CA ASN A 199 -3.25 -1.64 -15.64
C ASN A 199 -2.45 -2.06 -16.88
N LEU A 200 -1.73 -3.16 -16.81
CA LEU A 200 -1.03 -3.71 -17.97
C LEU A 200 -1.99 -4.26 -19.00
N PHE A 201 -3.03 -4.99 -18.55
CA PHE A 201 -4.07 -5.53 -19.43
C PHE A 201 -5.10 -4.50 -19.86
N PHE A 202 -5.43 -3.56 -18.98
CA PHE A 202 -6.48 -2.56 -19.18
C PHE A 202 -5.94 -1.17 -18.89
N ARG A 203 -5.55 -0.43 -19.93
CA ARG A 203 -4.90 0.89 -19.82
C ARG A 203 -5.77 1.96 -19.13
N ASP A 204 -7.06 1.73 -19.03
CA ASP A 204 -8.00 2.64 -18.35
C ASP A 204 -7.96 2.53 -16.83
N VAL A 205 -7.38 1.44 -16.30
CA VAL A 205 -7.26 1.21 -14.84
C VAL A 205 -6.58 2.38 -14.14
N LYS A 206 -5.53 2.96 -14.73
CA LYS A 206 -4.84 4.14 -14.16
C LYS A 206 -5.79 5.32 -13.93
N TYR A 207 -6.73 5.58 -14.82
CA TYR A 207 -7.68 6.68 -14.68
C TYR A 207 -8.74 6.37 -13.61
N ILE A 208 -9.24 5.13 -13.58
CA ILE A 208 -10.17 4.65 -12.55
C ILE A 208 -9.51 4.77 -11.17
N VAL A 209 -8.28 4.29 -11.04
CA VAL A 209 -7.49 4.37 -9.80
C VAL A 209 -7.31 5.83 -9.37
N GLN A 210 -6.95 6.72 -10.28
CA GLN A 210 -6.77 8.14 -9.98
C GLN A 210 -8.06 8.76 -9.43
N VAL A 211 -9.21 8.48 -10.03
CA VAL A 211 -10.51 8.95 -9.55
C VAL A 211 -10.82 8.37 -8.17
N LEU A 212 -10.63 7.04 -7.98
CA LEU A 212 -10.87 6.38 -6.70
C LEU A 212 -9.96 6.91 -5.58
N LEU A 213 -8.70 7.20 -5.87
CA LEU A 213 -7.76 7.76 -4.89
C LEU A 213 -8.11 9.22 -4.55
N THR A 214 -8.51 10.02 -5.55
CA THR A 214 -8.91 11.42 -5.35
C THR A 214 -10.14 11.55 -4.46
N PHE A 215 -11.17 10.76 -4.72
CA PHE A 215 -12.39 10.79 -3.92
C PHE A 215 -12.32 9.87 -2.69
N GLY A 216 -11.42 8.90 -2.68
CA GLY A 216 -11.24 7.93 -1.60
C GLY A 216 -10.98 8.55 -0.22
N ILE A 217 -10.39 9.75 -0.18
CA ILE A 217 -10.14 10.49 1.06
C ILE A 217 -11.45 10.84 1.81
N PHE A 218 -12.55 11.02 1.10
CA PHE A 218 -13.87 11.30 1.69
C PHE A 218 -14.57 10.03 2.20
N PHE A 219 -14.25 8.88 1.61
CA PHE A 219 -14.77 7.57 2.03
C PHE A 219 -13.87 6.88 3.06
N THR A 220 -12.72 7.47 3.35
CA THR A 220 -11.79 7.02 4.38
C THR A 220 -11.75 8.08 5.49
N PRO A 221 -11.79 7.72 6.77
CA PRO A 221 -11.93 8.69 7.87
C PRO A 221 -10.61 9.42 8.15
N VAL A 222 -10.08 10.15 7.15
CA VAL A 222 -8.85 10.95 7.29
C VAL A 222 -9.15 12.25 8.03
N PHE A 223 -10.15 13.01 7.58
CA PHE A 223 -10.50 14.33 8.10
C PHE A 223 -11.55 14.32 9.22
N TYR A 224 -12.22 13.20 9.40
CA TYR A 224 -13.31 13.04 10.36
C TYR A 224 -13.13 11.76 11.18
N GLU A 225 -13.93 11.64 12.23
CA GLU A 225 -14.03 10.43 13.04
C GLU A 225 -15.29 9.66 12.63
N PRO A 226 -15.23 8.31 12.52
CA PRO A 226 -16.40 7.51 12.15
C PRO A 226 -17.64 7.80 13.00
N ALA A 227 -17.44 8.10 14.30
CA ALA A 227 -18.52 8.43 15.23
C ALA A 227 -19.36 9.65 14.80
N MET A 228 -18.80 10.58 14.03
CA MET A 228 -19.52 11.77 13.56
C MET A 228 -20.62 11.45 12.54
N MET A 229 -20.50 10.30 11.86
CA MET A 229 -21.47 9.87 10.85
C MET A 229 -22.67 9.10 11.43
N GLY A 230 -22.77 9.03 12.76
CA GLY A 230 -23.82 8.28 13.45
C GLY A 230 -23.67 6.76 13.35
N PRO A 231 -24.62 5.97 13.86
CA PRO A 231 -24.47 4.51 13.99
C PRO A 231 -24.36 3.76 12.67
N ILE A 232 -25.09 4.19 11.64
CA ILE A 232 -25.09 3.56 10.30
C ILE A 232 -23.87 4.01 9.53
N GLY A 233 -23.60 5.32 9.48
CA GLY A 233 -22.46 5.88 8.76
C GLY A 233 -21.13 5.36 9.28
N SER A 234 -20.97 5.24 10.59
CA SER A 234 -19.79 4.65 11.22
C SER A 234 -19.53 3.23 10.73
N LYS A 235 -20.56 2.37 10.68
CA LYS A 235 -20.43 1.00 10.17
C LYS A 235 -20.02 0.96 8.70
N LEU A 236 -20.64 1.83 7.87
CA LEU A 236 -20.32 1.89 6.43
C LEU A 236 -18.86 2.31 6.19
N VAL A 237 -18.38 3.32 6.91
CA VAL A 237 -16.98 3.78 6.80
C VAL A 237 -16.00 2.69 7.24
N LEU A 238 -16.32 1.95 8.29
CA LEU A 238 -15.46 0.87 8.80
C LEU A 238 -15.46 -0.40 7.92
N LEU A 239 -16.34 -0.50 6.91
CA LEU A 239 -16.23 -1.52 5.85
C LEU A 239 -15.01 -1.31 4.94
N ASN A 240 -14.52 -0.08 4.83
CA ASN A 240 -13.24 0.17 4.16
C ASN A 240 -12.10 -0.41 5.02
N PRO A 241 -11.33 -1.41 4.54
CA PRO A 241 -10.33 -2.08 5.36
C PRO A 241 -9.15 -1.19 5.79
N ILE A 242 -8.97 -0.03 5.16
CA ILE A 242 -7.99 0.97 5.57
C ILE A 242 -8.49 1.78 6.77
N ALA A 243 -9.80 1.96 6.90
CA ALA A 243 -10.40 2.80 7.93
C ALA A 243 -10.08 2.34 9.36
N PRO A 244 -10.18 1.04 9.74
CA PRO A 244 -9.76 0.58 11.06
C PRO A 244 -8.27 0.78 11.33
N ILE A 245 -7.41 0.71 10.31
CA ILE A 245 -5.97 0.95 10.46
C ILE A 245 -5.72 2.42 10.82
N LEU A 246 -6.30 3.35 10.06
CA LEU A 246 -6.15 4.79 10.31
C LEU A 246 -6.75 5.22 11.64
N GLU A 247 -7.93 4.69 11.97
CA GLU A 247 -8.59 5.00 13.24
C GLU A 247 -7.83 4.39 14.42
N GLY A 248 -7.30 3.15 14.27
CA GLY A 248 -6.42 2.53 15.26
C GLY A 248 -5.15 3.34 15.52
N LEU A 249 -4.52 3.90 14.46
CA LEU A 249 -3.38 4.81 14.61
C LEU A 249 -3.75 6.04 15.45
N ARG A 250 -4.88 6.68 15.16
CA ARG A 250 -5.36 7.84 15.92
C ARG A 250 -5.61 7.48 17.38
N MET A 251 -6.31 6.38 17.63
CA MET A 251 -6.69 5.97 18.98
C MET A 251 -5.48 5.54 19.81
N SER A 252 -4.57 4.77 19.22
CA SER A 252 -3.39 4.29 19.94
C SER A 252 -2.36 5.39 20.17
N VAL A 253 -2.11 6.27 19.20
CA VAL A 253 -1.06 7.29 19.27
C VAL A 253 -1.55 8.58 19.95
N VAL A 254 -2.76 9.03 19.64
CA VAL A 254 -3.26 10.34 20.07
C VAL A 254 -4.12 10.21 21.33
N GLU A 255 -5.02 9.23 21.40
CA GLU A 255 -5.96 9.08 22.52
C GLU A 255 -5.46 8.13 23.61
N ASN A 256 -4.27 7.55 23.47
CA ASN A 256 -3.71 6.58 24.43
C ASN A 256 -4.66 5.41 24.73
N HIS A 257 -5.43 4.97 23.72
CA HIS A 257 -6.38 3.87 23.88
C HIS A 257 -5.73 2.52 23.51
N ASN A 258 -5.99 1.50 24.35
CA ASN A 258 -5.55 0.13 24.05
C ASN A 258 -6.51 -0.51 23.03
N LEU A 259 -5.98 -0.92 21.88
CA LEU A 259 -6.78 -1.45 20.78
C LEU A 259 -7.42 -2.83 21.03
N ILE A 260 -7.05 -3.51 22.11
CA ILE A 260 -7.70 -4.77 22.53
C ILE A 260 -9.08 -4.52 23.11
N THR A 261 -9.31 -3.33 23.71
CA THR A 261 -10.57 -2.99 24.35
C THR A 261 -11.50 -2.25 23.39
N PRO A 262 -12.79 -2.62 23.32
CA PRO A 262 -13.76 -1.88 22.51
C PRO A 262 -14.02 -0.50 23.13
N LEU A 263 -14.27 0.49 22.28
CA LEU A 263 -14.62 1.85 22.70
C LEU A 263 -15.95 2.26 22.08
N ALA A 264 -16.89 2.66 22.94
CA ALA A 264 -18.14 3.28 22.53
C ALA A 264 -18.19 4.73 23.00
N ARG A 265 -18.72 5.61 22.17
CA ARG A 265 -18.96 7.02 22.53
C ARG A 265 -20.43 7.37 22.33
N THR A 266 -20.96 8.18 23.21
CA THR A 266 -22.32 8.71 23.07
C THR A 266 -22.27 9.94 22.18
N THR A 267 -23.05 9.93 21.07
CA THR A 267 -23.19 11.09 20.19
C THR A 267 -24.00 12.19 20.88
N ALA A 268 -23.91 13.41 20.35
CA ALA A 268 -24.72 14.54 20.84
C ALA A 268 -26.24 14.27 20.80
N ALA A 269 -26.68 13.32 19.96
CA ALA A 269 -28.07 12.86 19.86
C ALA A 269 -28.43 11.76 20.87
N GLY A 270 -27.56 11.43 21.84
CA GLY A 270 -27.82 10.41 22.86
C GLY A 270 -27.66 8.95 22.39
N HIS A 271 -27.26 8.70 21.16
CA HIS A 271 -27.03 7.34 20.65
C HIS A 271 -25.61 6.88 21.00
N SER A 272 -25.48 5.65 21.52
CA SER A 272 -24.18 5.01 21.67
C SER A 272 -23.68 4.52 20.30
N VAL A 273 -22.52 5.01 19.86
CA VAL A 273 -21.85 4.56 18.63
C VAL A 273 -20.58 3.83 19.03
N ILE A 274 -20.43 2.63 18.55
CA ILE A 274 -19.18 1.90 18.69
C ILE A 274 -18.15 2.56 17.76
N VAL A 275 -17.14 3.16 18.37
CA VAL A 275 -16.05 3.86 17.68
C VAL A 275 -14.95 2.87 17.27
N TRP A 276 -14.72 1.91 18.17
CA TRP A 276 -13.67 0.93 17.99
C TRP A 276 -14.07 -0.47 18.46
N THR A 277 -13.72 -1.46 17.64
CA THR A 277 -13.75 -2.87 18.04
C THR A 277 -12.46 -3.57 17.57
N PRO A 278 -11.89 -4.48 18.37
CA PRO A 278 -10.76 -5.31 17.93
C PRO A 278 -11.05 -6.12 16.67
N LEU A 279 -12.34 -6.43 16.43
CA LEU A 279 -12.79 -7.12 15.21
C LEU A 279 -12.48 -6.31 13.94
N GLY A 280 -12.52 -4.97 14.01
CA GLY A 280 -12.12 -4.12 12.88
C GLY A 280 -10.66 -4.31 12.50
N LEU A 281 -9.77 -4.46 13.50
CA LEU A 281 -8.36 -4.74 13.26
C LEU A 281 -8.16 -6.14 12.65
N LEU A 282 -8.85 -7.14 13.19
CA LEU A 282 -8.82 -8.50 12.65
C LEU A 282 -9.33 -8.54 11.20
N TYR A 283 -10.41 -7.83 10.91
CA TYR A 283 -10.93 -7.67 9.55
C TYR A 283 -9.89 -7.07 8.60
N SER A 284 -9.26 -5.94 8.99
CA SER A 284 -8.21 -5.30 8.17
C SER A 284 -7.01 -6.23 7.98
N ALA A 285 -6.58 -6.94 9.02
CA ALA A 285 -5.48 -7.89 8.94
C ALA A 285 -5.79 -9.06 8.00
N THR A 286 -7.02 -9.59 8.07
CA THR A 286 -7.47 -10.67 7.18
C THR A 286 -7.51 -10.20 5.73
N VAL A 287 -8.10 -9.03 5.46
CA VAL A 287 -8.16 -8.46 4.10
C VAL A 287 -6.76 -8.15 3.57
N ALA A 288 -5.87 -7.59 4.40
CA ALA A 288 -4.49 -7.30 4.00
C ALA A 288 -3.72 -8.58 3.63
N THR A 289 -3.83 -9.62 4.46
CA THR A 289 -3.10 -10.87 4.26
C THR A 289 -3.65 -11.68 3.09
N LEU A 290 -4.97 -11.91 3.05
CA LEU A 290 -5.60 -12.65 1.95
C LEU A 290 -5.51 -11.87 0.64
N GLY A 291 -5.68 -10.55 0.69
CA GLY A 291 -5.52 -9.67 -0.46
C GLY A 291 -4.09 -9.72 -1.03
N LEU A 292 -3.06 -9.70 -0.18
CA LEU A 292 -1.68 -9.82 -0.63
C LEU A 292 -1.40 -11.19 -1.26
N ILE A 293 -1.84 -12.27 -0.65
CA ILE A 293 -1.69 -13.62 -1.19
C ILE A 293 -2.38 -13.73 -2.56
N ALA A 294 -3.63 -13.29 -2.65
CA ALA A 294 -4.40 -13.34 -3.89
C ALA A 294 -3.75 -12.49 -4.98
N SER A 295 -3.34 -11.25 -4.66
CA SER A 295 -2.70 -10.34 -5.61
C SER A 295 -1.36 -10.87 -6.11
N ALA A 296 -0.54 -11.44 -5.22
CA ALA A 296 0.75 -12.03 -5.58
C ALA A 296 0.56 -13.25 -6.51
N LEU A 297 -0.42 -14.11 -6.21
CA LEU A 297 -0.72 -15.27 -7.06
C LEU A 297 -1.28 -14.87 -8.43
N ILE A 298 -2.17 -13.86 -8.48
CA ILE A 298 -2.70 -13.34 -9.74
C ILE A 298 -1.57 -12.76 -10.57
N PHE A 299 -0.71 -11.95 -9.96
CA PHE A 299 0.43 -11.32 -10.62
C PHE A 299 1.37 -12.37 -11.21
N HIS A 300 1.81 -13.32 -10.38
CA HIS A 300 2.73 -14.39 -10.77
C HIS A 300 2.18 -15.26 -11.92
N ARG A 301 0.90 -15.62 -11.86
CA ARG A 301 0.25 -16.38 -12.95
C ARG A 301 0.10 -15.59 -14.24
N SER A 302 -0.04 -14.28 -14.14
CA SER A 302 -0.19 -13.39 -15.30
C SER A 302 1.15 -12.98 -15.91
N GLU A 303 2.26 -13.27 -15.26
CA GLU A 303 3.60 -12.84 -15.67
C GLU A 303 3.99 -13.33 -17.08
N SER A 304 3.59 -14.53 -17.44
CA SER A 304 3.85 -15.10 -18.78
C SER A 304 3.23 -14.27 -19.90
N ALA A 305 2.08 -13.65 -19.66
CA ALA A 305 1.38 -12.82 -20.64
C ALA A 305 1.86 -11.36 -20.70
N PHE A 306 2.75 -10.93 -19.78
CA PHE A 306 3.17 -9.53 -19.71
C PHE A 306 3.97 -9.08 -20.94
N ALA A 307 4.84 -9.95 -21.47
CA ALA A 307 5.65 -9.60 -22.61
C ALA A 307 4.85 -9.36 -23.90
N GLU A 308 3.65 -9.93 -23.99
CA GLU A 308 2.75 -9.79 -25.14
C GLU A 308 1.86 -8.54 -25.06
N ASN A 309 1.63 -8.01 -23.83
CA ASN A 309 0.68 -6.93 -23.58
C ASN A 309 1.33 -5.57 -23.24
N VAL A 310 2.66 -5.48 -23.26
CA VAL A 310 3.43 -4.25 -22.97
C VAL A 310 3.59 -3.35 -24.19
#